data_5d25183b18ba81bbd06b978031c52a19
#
_entry.id   5d25183b18ba81bbd06b978031c52a19
#
_cell.length_a   1.000
_cell.length_b   1.000
_cell.length_c   1.000
_cell.angle_alpha   90.00
_cell.angle_beta   90.00
_cell.angle_gamma   90.00
#
_symmetry.space_group_name_H-M   'P 1'
#
loop_
_entity.id
_entity.type
_entity.pdbx_description
1 polymer ?
#
loop_
_entity_poly.entity_id
_entity_poly.type
_entity_poly.pdbx_seq_one_letter_code
_entity_poly.pdbx_strand_id
1 'polypeptide(L)'
;ECVMIHLTGTFWTTLKCIENMKKDSKLITISTFFTEENKYEQRPYRFRTPYTSAQGAKNRLAEAFAWELVPNGIQSLATNPGPVHSDRIYKTVYPKAAAEFLRIGGFPGLSSVEIEKTLQRLLNVLGEDQSLIDKEMESVLQDVFGDRIKNQDDKEKLASTLKGILSKTQEIAEKIQLNTKKMIVDKEFLSQDQVAEMVLNLSSEKMSKLLNGRVIPNDRVFYPTRPIIGTSIRHGAVDISNKVIVLVVSSSAEKHLNRAKTIANSLVKNIKQLVILTKDGKDLSYFKEFHAHSVNLSNEETVKRMFDVISEKFSAIDGVVLLTGEHDYNVELKSLDRKQWDRLVEEYLLVPALITRESATHMAPKGAVSEPSLFKGSKGSIIIVGPDSPIGDKISGVVRARSEIFRGALRPFNATVNQELRDVIRSEIRQYLLLAGNIEGGEPDQDKISNMILSVLSQSDGGNNQ
;
A
#
# COMPACT_ATOMS: atom_id res chain seq x y z
N GLU A 1 9.45 6.01 6.26
CA GLU A 1 10.83 5.78 5.83
C GLU A 1 10.89 5.14 4.44
N CYS A 2 10.27 3.99 4.18
CA CYS A 2 10.33 3.28 2.89
C CYS A 2 9.91 4.18 1.70
N VAL A 3 8.78 4.89 1.82
CA VAL A 3 8.29 5.83 0.80
C VAL A 3 9.26 6.99 0.58
N MET A 4 9.84 7.52 1.67
CA MET A 4 10.82 8.60 1.59
C MET A 4 12.08 8.19 0.81
N ILE A 5 12.55 6.96 1.01
CA ILE A 5 13.72 6.45 0.28
C ILE A 5 13.37 6.18 -1.19
N HIS A 6 12.31 5.40 -1.44
CA HIS A 6 12.04 4.89 -2.78
C HIS A 6 11.34 5.89 -3.70
N LEU A 7 10.44 6.72 -3.20
CA LEU A 7 9.71 7.69 -4.02
C LEU A 7 10.31 9.09 -3.91
N THR A 8 10.32 9.67 -2.71
CA THR A 8 10.80 11.03 -2.48
C THR A 8 12.28 11.18 -2.82
N GLY A 9 13.11 10.20 -2.44
CA GLY A 9 14.53 10.16 -2.81
C GLY A 9 14.73 10.11 -4.33
N THR A 10 13.97 9.28 -5.04
CA THR A 10 14.00 9.23 -6.51
C THR A 10 13.59 10.58 -7.12
N PHE A 11 12.51 11.18 -6.63
CA PHE A 11 12.02 12.48 -7.12
C PHE A 11 13.11 13.55 -7.02
N TRP A 12 13.67 13.76 -5.82
CA TRP A 12 14.67 14.80 -5.61
C TRP A 12 16.01 14.53 -6.33
N THR A 13 16.45 13.27 -6.37
CA THR A 13 17.63 12.89 -7.15
C THR A 13 17.42 13.21 -8.63
N THR A 14 16.25 12.88 -9.17
CA THR A 14 15.90 13.18 -10.56
C THR A 14 15.93 14.68 -10.82
N LEU A 15 15.32 15.51 -9.98
CA LEU A 15 15.34 16.96 -10.15
C LEU A 15 16.78 17.52 -10.16
N LYS A 16 17.63 17.05 -9.24
CA LYS A 16 19.03 17.46 -9.20
C LYS A 16 19.84 17.00 -10.42
N CYS A 17 19.55 15.83 -10.94
CA CYS A 17 20.16 15.37 -12.19
C CYS A 17 19.74 16.24 -13.38
N ILE A 18 18.46 16.54 -13.51
CA ILE A 18 17.91 17.32 -14.63
C ILE A 18 18.57 18.70 -14.75
N GLU A 19 18.91 19.35 -13.63
CA GLU A 19 19.61 20.65 -13.63
C GLU A 19 20.91 20.63 -14.46
N ASN A 20 21.57 19.48 -14.58
CA ASN A 20 22.86 19.31 -15.26
C ASN A 20 22.77 18.43 -16.53
N MET A 21 21.59 17.90 -16.85
CA MET A 21 21.41 17.06 -18.03
C MET A 21 21.34 17.90 -19.31
N LYS A 22 21.96 17.38 -20.37
CA LYS A 22 21.96 17.97 -21.69
C LYS A 22 20.97 17.26 -22.61
N LYS A 23 20.72 17.83 -23.76
CA LYS A 23 20.01 17.17 -24.86
C LYS A 23 20.59 15.77 -25.10
N ASP A 24 19.72 14.80 -25.38
CA ASP A 24 20.02 13.38 -25.57
C ASP A 24 20.50 12.63 -24.31
N SER A 25 20.42 13.25 -23.12
CA SER A 25 20.59 12.55 -21.86
C SER A 25 19.42 11.60 -21.59
N LYS A 26 19.66 10.54 -20.80
CA LYS A 26 18.68 9.51 -20.49
C LYS A 26 18.49 9.41 -18.98
N LEU A 27 17.24 9.36 -18.56
CA LEU A 27 16.81 9.08 -17.20
C LEU A 27 16.18 7.69 -17.17
N ILE A 28 16.85 6.73 -16.55
CA ILE A 28 16.35 5.35 -16.44
C ILE A 28 16.02 5.06 -14.99
N THR A 29 14.75 4.90 -14.70
CA THR A 29 14.26 4.59 -13.37
C THR A 29 14.15 3.08 -13.19
N ILE A 30 14.84 2.54 -12.18
CA ILE A 30 14.72 1.12 -11.82
C ILE A 30 13.66 0.99 -10.74
N SER A 31 12.60 0.23 -11.04
CA SER A 31 11.49 -0.04 -10.12
C SER A 31 11.42 -1.54 -9.78
N THR A 32 10.28 -2.17 -9.86
CA THR A 32 10.11 -3.58 -9.51
C THR A 32 8.93 -4.21 -10.25
N PHE A 33 8.99 -5.51 -10.49
CA PHE A 33 7.90 -6.27 -11.09
C PHE A 33 6.66 -6.42 -10.19
N PHE A 34 6.71 -6.00 -8.93
CA PHE A 34 5.57 -5.99 -8.00
C PHE A 34 4.67 -4.76 -8.15
N THR A 35 4.82 -4.02 -9.24
CA THR A 35 3.96 -2.87 -9.57
C THR A 35 2.98 -3.22 -10.66
N GLU A 36 2.06 -2.30 -10.91
CA GLU A 36 1.13 -2.39 -12.03
C GLU A 36 1.86 -2.17 -13.36
N GLU A 37 1.91 -3.21 -14.16
CA GLU A 37 2.40 -3.16 -15.54
C GLU A 37 1.26 -3.03 -16.55
N ASN A 38 0.12 -3.57 -16.18
CA ASN A 38 -1.08 -3.64 -16.96
C ASN A 38 -2.23 -3.07 -16.13
N LYS A 39 -3.12 -2.31 -16.75
CA LYS A 39 -4.30 -1.71 -16.10
C LYS A 39 -5.20 -2.72 -15.39
N TYR A 40 -5.11 -3.97 -15.78
CA TYR A 40 -6.00 -5.05 -15.32
C TYR A 40 -5.33 -6.03 -14.36
N GLU A 41 -4.02 -5.89 -14.10
CA GLU A 41 -3.28 -6.81 -13.26
C GLU A 41 -2.48 -6.06 -12.20
N GLN A 42 -2.74 -6.41 -10.96
CA GLN A 42 -1.97 -5.97 -9.81
C GLN A 42 -1.18 -7.15 -9.26
N ARG A 43 0.08 -6.94 -8.95
CA ARG A 43 0.97 -7.94 -8.37
C ARG A 43 1.20 -7.64 -6.90
N PRO A 44 0.32 -8.07 -5.99
CA PRO A 44 0.47 -7.77 -4.57
C PRO A 44 1.71 -8.46 -4.00
N TYR A 45 2.41 -7.74 -3.15
CA TYR A 45 3.60 -8.22 -2.46
C TYR A 45 3.38 -8.12 -0.95
N ARG A 46 2.99 -9.22 -0.34
CA ARG A 46 2.64 -9.31 1.09
C ARG A 46 3.71 -8.69 1.96
N PHE A 47 3.29 -7.96 3.00
CA PHE A 47 4.13 -7.25 3.96
C PHE A 47 5.02 -6.16 3.35
N ARG A 48 4.69 -5.68 2.16
CA ARG A 48 5.47 -4.70 1.40
C ARG A 48 4.63 -3.53 0.88
N THR A 49 3.48 -3.27 1.49
CA THR A 49 2.55 -2.23 1.03
C THR A 49 3.23 -0.87 0.80
N PRO A 50 4.07 -0.31 1.70
CA PRO A 50 4.75 0.96 1.44
C PRO A 50 5.72 0.89 0.25
N TYR A 51 6.40 -0.25 0.08
CA TYR A 51 7.34 -0.47 -1.01
C TYR A 51 6.63 -0.53 -2.36
N THR A 52 5.60 -1.37 -2.50
CA THR A 52 4.88 -1.53 -3.77
C THR A 52 4.17 -0.24 -4.19
N SER A 53 3.62 0.50 -3.22
CA SER A 53 2.99 1.81 -3.46
C SER A 53 4.01 2.83 -3.97
N ALA A 54 5.16 2.94 -3.32
CA ALA A 54 6.23 3.85 -3.74
C ALA A 54 6.75 3.50 -5.14
N GLN A 55 6.92 2.22 -5.45
CA GLN A 55 7.40 1.77 -6.75
C GLN A 55 6.35 1.97 -7.86
N GLY A 56 5.05 1.79 -7.55
CA GLY A 56 3.98 2.11 -8.49
C GLY A 56 3.95 3.60 -8.86
N ALA A 57 4.08 4.48 -7.86
CA ALA A 57 4.23 5.91 -8.08
C ALA A 57 5.49 6.24 -8.91
N LYS A 58 6.61 5.56 -8.65
CA LYS A 58 7.88 5.72 -9.37
C LYS A 58 7.74 5.45 -10.87
N ASN A 59 7.02 4.42 -11.26
CA ASN A 59 6.77 4.12 -12.66
C ASN A 59 6.02 5.26 -13.33
N ARG A 60 4.97 5.75 -12.70
CA ARG A 60 4.18 6.89 -13.23
C ARG A 60 4.98 8.19 -13.22
N LEU A 61 5.85 8.37 -12.24
CA LEU A 61 6.75 9.52 -12.17
C LEU A 61 7.72 9.53 -13.36
N ALA A 62 8.28 8.37 -13.74
CA ALA A 62 9.15 8.27 -14.93
C ALA A 62 8.40 8.64 -16.22
N GLU A 63 7.14 8.23 -16.36
CA GLU A 63 6.26 8.61 -17.47
C GLU A 63 5.98 10.12 -17.49
N ALA A 64 5.67 10.71 -16.33
CA ALA A 64 5.42 12.14 -16.23
C ALA A 64 6.67 12.97 -16.59
N PHE A 65 7.84 12.56 -16.13
CA PHE A 65 9.11 13.18 -16.54
C PHE A 65 9.38 13.03 -18.04
N ALA A 66 9.02 11.93 -18.66
CA ALA A 66 9.16 11.80 -20.11
C ALA A 66 8.40 12.90 -20.86
N TRP A 67 7.16 13.19 -20.42
CA TRP A 67 6.37 14.29 -21.00
C TRP A 67 6.95 15.67 -20.72
N GLU A 68 7.42 15.92 -19.50
CA GLU A 68 7.98 17.23 -19.13
C GLU A 68 9.33 17.53 -19.78
N LEU A 69 10.13 16.51 -20.05
CA LEU A 69 11.51 16.65 -20.49
C LEU A 69 11.67 16.56 -22.02
N VAL A 70 10.61 16.21 -22.76
CA VAL A 70 10.63 16.22 -24.24
C VAL A 70 11.13 17.54 -24.82
N PRO A 71 10.69 18.74 -24.37
CA PRO A 71 11.20 20.01 -24.90
C PRO A 71 12.70 20.19 -24.71
N ASN A 72 13.28 19.54 -23.69
CA ASN A 72 14.72 19.59 -23.42
C ASN A 72 15.51 18.50 -24.16
N GLY A 73 14.82 17.62 -24.91
CA GLY A 73 15.44 16.51 -25.63
C GLY A 73 15.98 15.41 -24.69
N ILE A 74 15.49 15.32 -23.47
CA ILE A 74 15.87 14.31 -22.48
C ILE A 74 14.82 13.17 -22.52
N GLN A 75 15.28 11.92 -22.56
CA GLN A 75 14.42 10.75 -22.50
C GLN A 75 14.28 10.24 -21.07
N SER A 76 13.06 9.86 -20.66
CA SER A 76 12.78 9.24 -19.38
C SER A 76 11.99 7.95 -19.57
N LEU A 77 12.44 6.88 -18.95
CA LEU A 77 11.80 5.57 -19.00
C LEU A 77 12.05 4.80 -17.69
N ALA A 78 11.29 3.76 -17.47
CA ALA A 78 11.48 2.87 -16.31
C ALA A 78 11.67 1.43 -16.74
N THR A 79 12.35 0.64 -15.90
CA THR A 79 12.40 -0.81 -16.03
C THR A 79 12.05 -1.49 -14.72
N ASN A 80 11.35 -2.61 -14.82
CA ASN A 80 10.87 -3.38 -13.68
C ASN A 80 11.52 -4.76 -13.69
N PRO A 81 12.73 -4.90 -13.07
CA PRO A 81 13.38 -6.18 -12.95
C PRO A 81 12.54 -7.16 -12.13
N GLY A 82 12.60 -8.44 -12.52
CA GLY A 82 12.06 -9.55 -11.76
C GLY A 82 12.92 -9.92 -10.54
N PRO A 83 12.68 -11.08 -9.95
CA PRO A 83 13.47 -11.55 -8.82
C PRO A 83 14.94 -11.71 -9.22
N VAL A 84 15.82 -10.96 -8.57
CA VAL A 84 17.27 -11.00 -8.77
C VAL A 84 17.89 -11.91 -7.74
N HIS A 85 18.80 -12.78 -8.17
CA HIS A 85 19.59 -13.62 -7.27
C HIS A 85 20.69 -12.79 -6.61
N SER A 86 20.66 -12.66 -5.30
CA SER A 86 21.73 -12.03 -4.52
C SER A 86 21.75 -12.56 -3.09
N ASP A 87 22.92 -12.58 -2.46
CA ASP A 87 23.08 -12.98 -1.05
C ASP A 87 22.16 -12.19 -0.11
N ARG A 88 21.98 -10.91 -0.39
CA ARG A 88 21.07 -10.07 0.39
C ARG A 88 19.63 -10.60 0.40
N ILE A 89 19.14 -11.08 -0.74
CA ILE A 89 17.76 -11.58 -0.83
C ILE A 89 17.61 -12.86 -0.01
N TYR A 90 18.60 -13.73 -0.06
CA TYR A 90 18.59 -14.96 0.74
C TYR A 90 18.73 -14.70 2.22
N LYS A 91 19.67 -13.86 2.61
CA LYS A 91 19.97 -13.59 4.03
C LYS A 91 18.94 -12.67 4.70
N THR A 92 18.22 -11.83 3.96
CA THR A 92 17.34 -10.82 4.58
C THR A 92 15.90 -10.84 4.08
N VAL A 93 15.64 -10.93 2.78
CA VAL A 93 14.28 -10.71 2.25
C VAL A 93 13.38 -11.91 2.53
N TYR A 94 13.80 -13.11 2.18
CA TYR A 94 13.01 -14.31 2.43
C TYR A 94 12.83 -14.64 3.91
N PRO A 95 13.88 -14.57 4.76
CA PRO A 95 13.72 -14.77 6.19
C PRO A 95 12.80 -13.74 6.86
N LYS A 96 12.88 -12.47 6.50
CA LYS A 96 11.95 -11.45 7.01
C LYS A 96 10.50 -11.69 6.60
N ALA A 97 10.26 -12.11 5.36
CA ALA A 97 8.93 -12.52 4.93
C ALA A 97 8.43 -13.76 5.69
N ALA A 98 9.29 -14.74 5.93
CA ALA A 98 8.96 -15.93 6.72
C ALA A 98 8.62 -15.57 8.17
N ALA A 99 9.36 -14.62 8.77
CA ALA A 99 9.09 -14.13 10.12
C ALA A 99 7.69 -13.51 10.24
N GLU A 100 7.26 -12.72 9.26
CA GLU A 100 5.91 -12.16 9.25
C GLU A 100 4.82 -13.24 9.13
N PHE A 101 5.06 -14.28 8.33
CA PHE A 101 4.14 -15.42 8.28
C PHE A 101 4.03 -16.14 9.63
N LEU A 102 5.14 -16.28 10.36
CA LEU A 102 5.14 -16.89 11.70
C LEU A 102 4.48 -16.00 12.75
N ARG A 103 4.75 -14.68 12.70
CA ARG A 103 4.11 -13.72 13.60
C ARG A 103 2.59 -13.78 13.50
N ILE A 104 2.05 -13.89 12.30
CA ILE A 104 0.61 -13.90 12.06
C ILE A 104 0.01 -15.31 12.21
N GLY A 105 0.71 -16.32 11.70
CA GLY A 105 0.25 -17.71 11.75
C GLY A 105 0.42 -18.38 13.10
N GLY A 106 1.20 -17.78 13.99
CA GLY A 106 1.53 -18.32 15.30
C GLY A 106 2.65 -19.36 15.26
N PHE A 107 3.27 -19.58 16.42
CA PHE A 107 4.20 -20.66 16.68
C PHE A 107 3.91 -21.27 18.05
N PRO A 108 3.89 -22.60 18.20
CA PRO A 108 3.54 -23.23 19.47
C PRO A 108 4.40 -22.73 20.64
N GLY A 109 3.75 -22.31 21.71
CA GLY A 109 4.40 -21.84 22.93
C GLY A 109 4.87 -20.38 22.92
N LEU A 110 4.61 -19.63 21.84
CA LEU A 110 4.96 -18.20 21.72
C LEU A 110 3.74 -17.36 21.32
N SER A 111 3.61 -16.19 21.94
CA SER A 111 2.67 -15.16 21.50
C SER A 111 3.22 -14.42 20.25
N SER A 112 2.35 -13.72 19.53
CA SER A 112 2.76 -12.93 18.35
C SER A 112 3.81 -11.86 18.68
N VAL A 113 3.73 -11.26 19.88
CA VAL A 113 4.69 -10.27 20.36
C VAL A 113 6.05 -10.90 20.65
N GLU A 114 6.06 -12.08 21.29
CA GLU A 114 7.30 -12.83 21.54
C GLU A 114 7.95 -13.30 20.25
N ILE A 115 7.14 -13.77 19.29
CA ILE A 115 7.63 -14.13 17.94
C ILE A 115 8.30 -12.92 17.28
N GLU A 116 7.64 -11.77 17.29
CA GLU A 116 8.18 -10.55 16.69
C GLU A 116 9.51 -10.14 17.31
N LYS A 117 9.57 -10.00 18.64
CA LYS A 117 10.79 -9.61 19.37
C LYS A 117 11.93 -10.61 19.14
N THR A 118 11.62 -11.90 19.18
CA THR A 118 12.59 -12.97 18.94
C THR A 118 13.18 -12.88 17.53
N LEU A 119 12.31 -12.83 16.51
CA LEU A 119 12.77 -12.84 15.13
C LEU A 119 13.42 -11.53 14.70
N GLN A 120 13.05 -10.38 15.25
CA GLN A 120 13.76 -9.12 15.01
C GLN A 120 15.25 -9.22 15.35
N ARG A 121 15.59 -9.99 16.38
CA ARG A 121 16.99 -10.18 16.82
C ARG A 121 17.67 -11.34 16.09
N LEU A 122 17.08 -12.50 16.08
CA LEU A 122 17.68 -13.70 15.52
C LEU A 122 17.90 -13.63 13.99
N LEU A 123 17.08 -12.87 13.25
CA LEU A 123 17.31 -12.65 11.83
C LEU A 123 18.56 -11.84 11.50
N ASN A 124 19.08 -11.07 12.46
CA ASN A 124 20.32 -10.30 12.26
C ASN A 124 21.56 -11.20 12.27
N VAL A 125 21.47 -12.35 12.92
CA VAL A 125 22.56 -13.33 13.03
C VAL A 125 22.31 -14.59 12.19
N LEU A 126 21.23 -14.61 11.42
CA LEU A 126 20.90 -15.76 10.57
C LEU A 126 21.95 -15.90 9.45
N GLY A 127 22.60 -17.05 9.40
CA GLY A 127 23.67 -17.34 8.45
C GLY A 127 25.07 -16.90 8.87
N GLU A 128 25.21 -16.40 10.11
CA GLU A 128 26.50 -16.18 10.79
C GLU A 128 26.98 -17.48 11.48
N ASP A 129 28.15 -17.42 12.08
CA ASP A 129 28.73 -18.55 12.82
C ASP A 129 27.80 -19.03 13.95
N GLN A 130 27.76 -20.33 14.20
CA GLN A 130 26.92 -20.95 15.22
C GLN A 130 27.12 -20.34 16.61
N SER A 131 28.36 -19.92 16.95
CA SER A 131 28.67 -19.27 18.21
C SER A 131 27.97 -17.93 18.39
N LEU A 132 27.80 -17.15 17.32
CA LEU A 132 27.05 -15.90 17.32
C LEU A 132 25.55 -16.14 17.46
N ILE A 133 25.04 -17.15 16.77
CA ILE A 133 23.63 -17.55 16.86
C ILE A 133 23.32 -18.00 18.30
N ASP A 134 24.16 -18.83 18.89
CA ASP A 134 23.95 -19.35 20.26
C ASP A 134 24.03 -18.22 21.29
N LYS A 135 24.98 -17.28 21.12
CA LYS A 135 25.09 -16.09 22.00
C LYS A 135 23.84 -15.20 21.90
N GLU A 136 23.34 -14.95 20.70
CA GLU A 136 22.14 -14.13 20.53
C GLU A 136 20.88 -14.84 21.04
N MET A 137 20.81 -16.17 20.89
CA MET A 137 19.74 -16.96 21.47
C MET A 137 19.72 -16.89 23.00
N GLU A 138 20.87 -16.96 23.65
CA GLU A 138 20.97 -16.81 25.11
C GLU A 138 20.51 -15.41 25.56
N SER A 139 20.93 -14.35 24.83
CA SER A 139 20.48 -13.00 25.11
C SER A 139 18.97 -12.83 24.92
N VAL A 140 18.40 -13.42 23.87
CA VAL A 140 16.94 -13.42 23.63
C VAL A 140 16.19 -14.15 24.75
N LEU A 141 16.71 -15.28 25.23
CA LEU A 141 16.13 -16.00 26.36
C LEU A 141 16.02 -15.13 27.61
N GLN A 142 17.07 -14.34 27.90
CA GLN A 142 17.04 -13.45 29.07
C GLN A 142 16.14 -12.23 28.86
N ASP A 143 16.26 -11.55 27.73
CA ASP A 143 15.60 -10.26 27.49
C ASP A 143 14.11 -10.37 27.14
N VAL A 144 13.70 -11.45 26.44
CA VAL A 144 12.33 -11.62 25.99
C VAL A 144 11.55 -12.57 26.90
N PHE A 145 12.22 -13.57 27.49
CA PHE A 145 11.58 -14.66 28.23
C PHE A 145 12.03 -14.76 29.70
N GLY A 146 12.80 -13.80 30.21
CA GLY A 146 13.32 -13.84 31.59
C GLY A 146 12.23 -14.11 32.63
N ASP A 147 11.07 -13.47 32.50
CA ASP A 147 9.93 -13.65 33.43
C ASP A 147 9.30 -15.05 33.37
N ARG A 148 9.54 -15.79 32.27
CA ARG A 148 9.04 -17.17 32.07
C ARG A 148 10.00 -18.25 32.54
N ILE A 149 11.27 -17.91 32.77
CA ILE A 149 12.33 -18.84 33.19
C ILE A 149 12.36 -18.90 34.71
N LYS A 150 11.77 -19.92 35.30
CA LYS A 150 11.76 -20.15 36.75
C LYS A 150 12.81 -21.20 37.19
N ASN A 151 13.21 -22.05 36.27
CA ASN A 151 14.13 -23.17 36.54
C ASN A 151 14.87 -23.54 35.23
N GLN A 152 15.79 -24.49 35.31
CA GLN A 152 16.59 -24.96 34.20
C GLN A 152 15.73 -25.64 33.12
N ASP A 153 14.70 -26.39 33.49
CA ASP A 153 13.79 -27.07 32.55
C ASP A 153 13.02 -26.06 31.69
N ASP A 154 12.57 -24.94 32.26
CA ASP A 154 11.91 -23.86 31.52
C ASP A 154 12.85 -23.24 30.49
N LYS A 155 14.11 -23.00 30.90
CA LYS A 155 15.16 -22.48 30.02
C LYS A 155 15.43 -23.41 28.85
N GLU A 156 15.56 -24.70 29.09
CA GLU A 156 15.80 -25.71 28.04
C GLU A 156 14.63 -25.84 27.06
N LYS A 157 13.38 -25.83 27.57
CA LYS A 157 12.18 -25.82 26.73
C LYS A 157 12.10 -24.59 25.84
N LEU A 158 12.36 -23.41 26.39
CA LEU A 158 12.36 -22.17 25.62
C LEU A 158 13.51 -22.14 24.59
N ALA A 159 14.72 -22.60 24.95
CA ALA A 159 15.81 -22.73 24.00
C ALA A 159 15.48 -23.68 22.84
N SER A 160 14.83 -24.81 23.13
CA SER A 160 14.32 -25.72 22.10
C SER A 160 13.25 -25.04 21.22
N THR A 161 12.37 -24.25 21.80
CA THR A 161 11.36 -23.47 21.06
C THR A 161 12.00 -22.44 20.14
N LEU A 162 13.05 -21.74 20.58
CA LEU A 162 13.79 -20.78 19.77
C LEU A 162 14.53 -21.44 18.61
N LYS A 163 15.13 -22.62 18.81
CA LYS A 163 15.69 -23.42 17.71
C LYS A 163 14.61 -23.83 16.72
N GLY A 164 13.44 -24.23 17.21
CA GLY A 164 12.29 -24.59 16.39
C GLY A 164 11.78 -23.45 15.52
N ILE A 165 11.69 -22.23 16.07
CA ILE A 165 11.21 -21.07 15.28
C ILE A 165 12.24 -20.64 14.21
N LEU A 166 13.53 -20.73 14.48
CA LEU A 166 14.59 -20.49 13.47
C LEU A 166 14.52 -21.48 12.35
N SER A 167 14.46 -22.78 12.66
CA SER A 167 14.31 -23.84 11.65
C SER A 167 13.06 -23.66 10.81
N LYS A 168 11.95 -23.29 11.44
CA LYS A 168 10.68 -23.02 10.74
C LYS A 168 10.76 -21.78 9.86
N THR A 169 11.46 -20.74 10.30
CA THR A 169 11.71 -19.54 9.49
C THR A 169 12.48 -19.89 8.23
N GLN A 170 13.50 -20.71 8.35
CA GLN A 170 14.29 -21.16 7.20
C GLN A 170 13.45 -22.00 6.23
N GLU A 171 12.69 -22.98 6.74
CA GLU A 171 11.77 -23.79 5.92
C GLU A 171 10.78 -22.94 5.11
N ILE A 172 10.19 -21.93 5.76
CA ILE A 172 9.23 -21.02 5.09
C ILE A 172 9.97 -20.15 4.06
N ALA A 173 11.15 -19.64 4.38
CA ALA A 173 11.97 -18.84 3.47
C ALA A 173 12.32 -19.63 2.19
N GLU A 174 12.73 -20.88 2.32
CA GLU A 174 13.01 -21.79 1.19
C GLU A 174 11.75 -22.06 0.35
N LYS A 175 10.59 -22.25 0.99
CA LYS A 175 9.30 -22.40 0.29
C LYS A 175 8.93 -21.15 -0.50
N ILE A 176 9.14 -19.95 0.08
CA ILE A 176 8.89 -18.68 -0.61
C ILE A 176 9.79 -18.56 -1.83
N GLN A 177 11.06 -18.87 -1.68
CA GLN A 177 12.05 -18.89 -2.76
C GLN A 177 11.64 -19.84 -3.89
N LEU A 178 11.33 -21.09 -3.54
CA LEU A 178 10.93 -22.11 -4.51
C LEU A 178 9.65 -21.71 -5.26
N ASN A 179 8.67 -21.14 -4.55
CA ASN A 179 7.44 -20.68 -5.18
C ASN A 179 7.69 -19.47 -6.10
N THR A 180 8.58 -18.55 -5.71
CA THR A 180 8.99 -17.44 -6.58
C THR A 180 9.65 -17.97 -7.85
N LYS A 181 10.55 -18.94 -7.72
CA LYS A 181 11.22 -19.58 -8.87
C LYS A 181 10.22 -20.24 -9.84
N LYS A 182 9.17 -20.89 -9.31
CA LYS A 182 8.12 -21.52 -10.13
C LYS A 182 7.34 -20.52 -11.01
N MET A 183 7.27 -19.26 -10.60
CA MET A 183 6.57 -18.22 -11.34
C MET A 183 7.38 -17.70 -12.53
N ILE A 184 8.69 -17.92 -12.58
CA ILE A 184 9.56 -17.48 -13.65
C ILE A 184 9.49 -18.50 -14.79
N VAL A 185 9.37 -18.02 -16.04
CA VAL A 185 9.15 -18.89 -17.22
C VAL A 185 10.22 -19.94 -17.36
N ASP A 186 11.48 -19.57 -17.27
CA ASP A 186 12.65 -20.47 -17.39
C ASP A 186 13.12 -21.05 -16.05
N LYS A 187 12.41 -20.77 -14.95
CA LYS A 187 12.75 -21.20 -13.59
C LYS A 187 14.10 -20.69 -13.09
N GLU A 188 14.60 -19.61 -13.66
CA GLU A 188 15.87 -19.00 -13.27
C GLU A 188 15.67 -17.55 -12.78
N PHE A 189 16.33 -17.21 -11.68
CA PHE A 189 16.37 -15.82 -11.21
C PHE A 189 17.23 -14.97 -12.14
N LEU A 190 16.92 -13.69 -12.25
CA LEU A 190 17.79 -12.73 -12.91
C LEU A 190 19.13 -12.61 -12.16
N SER A 191 20.21 -12.50 -12.92
CA SER A 191 21.49 -12.06 -12.38
C SER A 191 21.56 -10.52 -12.32
N GLN A 192 22.47 -9.99 -11.53
CA GLN A 192 22.75 -8.56 -11.50
C GLN A 192 23.24 -8.06 -12.86
N ASP A 193 24.05 -8.86 -13.56
CA ASP A 193 24.58 -8.53 -14.88
C ASP A 193 23.45 -8.43 -15.93
N GLN A 194 22.47 -9.32 -15.91
CA GLN A 194 21.31 -9.24 -16.79
C GLN A 194 20.49 -7.96 -16.57
N VAL A 195 20.36 -7.49 -15.33
CA VAL A 195 19.71 -6.22 -15.05
C VAL A 195 20.56 -5.05 -15.56
N ALA A 196 21.88 -5.10 -15.36
CA ALA A 196 22.82 -4.08 -15.84
C ALA A 196 22.82 -4.02 -17.37
N GLU A 197 22.82 -5.16 -18.05
CA GLU A 197 22.72 -5.25 -19.52
C GLU A 197 21.43 -4.63 -20.04
N MET A 198 20.30 -4.88 -19.39
CA MET A 198 19.03 -4.24 -19.76
C MET A 198 19.12 -2.72 -19.62
N VAL A 199 19.67 -2.21 -18.53
CA VAL A 199 19.85 -0.76 -18.33
C VAL A 199 20.78 -0.18 -19.42
N LEU A 200 21.86 -0.88 -19.76
CA LEU A 200 22.77 -0.47 -20.83
C LEU A 200 22.05 -0.41 -22.19
N ASN A 201 21.27 -1.44 -22.52
CA ASN A 201 20.49 -1.47 -23.76
C ASN A 201 19.46 -0.33 -23.82
N LEU A 202 18.73 -0.09 -22.72
CA LEU A 202 17.77 1.02 -22.62
C LEU A 202 18.46 2.39 -22.72
N SER A 203 19.73 2.52 -22.34
CA SER A 203 20.50 3.76 -22.43
C SER A 203 20.99 4.07 -23.84
N SER A 204 20.91 3.11 -24.78
CA SER A 204 21.28 3.35 -26.17
C SER A 204 20.36 4.41 -26.79
N GLU A 205 20.91 5.20 -27.73
CA GLU A 205 20.15 6.27 -28.36
C GLU A 205 18.89 5.78 -29.08
N LYS A 206 19.00 4.66 -29.77
CA LYS A 206 17.88 4.04 -30.49
C LYS A 206 16.78 3.59 -29.55
N MET A 207 17.12 2.85 -28.49
CA MET A 207 16.13 2.29 -27.58
C MET A 207 15.50 3.36 -26.69
N SER A 208 16.29 4.30 -26.19
CA SER A 208 15.77 5.36 -25.31
C SER A 208 14.78 6.28 -26.04
N LYS A 209 15.02 6.59 -27.32
CA LYS A 209 14.07 7.37 -28.14
C LYS A 209 12.81 6.58 -28.48
N LEU A 210 12.94 5.30 -28.82
CA LEU A 210 11.80 4.42 -29.15
C LEU A 210 10.89 4.16 -27.97
N LEU A 211 11.47 4.03 -26.77
CA LEU A 211 10.78 3.62 -25.53
C LEU A 211 10.57 4.79 -24.56
N ASN A 212 10.78 6.03 -25.00
CA ASN A 212 10.56 7.19 -24.13
C ASN A 212 9.16 7.20 -23.52
N GLY A 213 9.05 7.39 -22.22
CA GLY A 213 7.79 7.36 -21.48
C GLY A 213 7.22 5.95 -21.26
N ARG A 214 8.01 4.90 -21.48
CA ARG A 214 7.56 3.52 -21.24
C ARG A 214 8.12 2.93 -19.95
N VAL A 215 7.33 2.06 -19.37
CA VAL A 215 7.73 1.14 -18.31
C VAL A 215 7.98 -0.22 -18.94
N ILE A 216 9.20 -0.71 -18.83
CA ILE A 216 9.65 -1.92 -19.54
C ILE A 216 9.78 -3.06 -18.52
N PRO A 217 8.93 -4.10 -18.56
CA PRO A 217 9.10 -5.28 -17.73
C PRO A 217 10.37 -6.03 -18.15
N ASN A 218 11.15 -6.44 -17.15
CA ASN A 218 12.31 -7.32 -17.32
C ASN A 218 12.26 -8.39 -16.23
N ASP A 219 11.14 -9.08 -16.13
CA ASP A 219 10.90 -9.97 -15.00
C ASP A 219 10.80 -11.44 -15.35
N ARG A 220 10.51 -11.78 -16.60
CA ARG A 220 10.26 -13.16 -17.07
C ARG A 220 9.23 -13.92 -16.21
N VAL A 221 8.46 -13.20 -15.40
CA VAL A 221 7.45 -13.78 -14.50
C VAL A 221 6.15 -13.93 -15.26
N PHE A 222 5.63 -15.15 -15.29
CA PHE A 222 4.32 -15.43 -15.86
C PHE A 222 3.25 -15.34 -14.77
N TYR A 223 2.33 -14.42 -14.94
CA TYR A 223 1.08 -14.39 -14.20
C TYR A 223 -0.06 -14.74 -15.15
N PRO A 224 -0.83 -15.80 -14.87
CA PRO A 224 -2.03 -16.04 -15.63
C PRO A 224 -2.95 -14.83 -15.46
N THR A 225 -3.27 -14.19 -16.58
CA THR A 225 -4.23 -13.08 -16.59
C THR A 225 -5.56 -13.64 -16.13
N ARG A 226 -5.98 -13.32 -14.92
CA ARG A 226 -7.36 -13.53 -14.54
C ARG A 226 -8.14 -12.39 -15.16
N PRO A 227 -9.05 -12.65 -16.10
CA PRO A 227 -9.93 -11.59 -16.56
C PRO A 227 -10.62 -11.04 -15.32
N ILE A 228 -10.50 -9.74 -15.08
CA ILE A 228 -11.39 -9.04 -14.17
C ILE A 228 -12.74 -9.07 -14.91
N ILE A 229 -13.46 -10.16 -14.74
CA ILE A 229 -14.87 -10.19 -15.07
C ILE A 229 -15.43 -9.12 -14.15
N GLY A 230 -15.91 -8.03 -14.76
CA GLY A 230 -16.48 -6.92 -14.02
C GLY A 230 -17.36 -7.52 -12.97
N THR A 231 -17.09 -7.23 -11.72
CA THR A 231 -17.94 -7.67 -10.63
C THR A 231 -19.33 -7.19 -10.99
N SER A 232 -20.17 -8.10 -11.50
CA SER A 232 -21.59 -7.84 -11.56
C SER A 232 -21.93 -7.43 -10.14
N ILE A 233 -22.32 -6.18 -9.96
CA ILE A 233 -22.93 -5.71 -8.72
C ILE A 233 -24.09 -6.69 -8.53
N ARG A 234 -23.89 -7.67 -7.63
CA ARG A 234 -24.96 -8.61 -7.32
C ARG A 234 -26.04 -7.77 -6.67
N HIS A 235 -27.18 -7.67 -7.32
CA HIS A 235 -28.37 -7.01 -6.81
C HIS A 235 -28.97 -7.83 -5.66
N GLY A 236 -28.30 -7.84 -4.56
CA GLY A 236 -28.74 -8.34 -3.27
C GLY A 236 -28.21 -7.35 -2.26
N ALA A 237 -28.82 -6.18 -2.22
CA ALA A 237 -28.41 -5.14 -1.30
C ALA A 237 -28.59 -5.65 0.13
N VAL A 238 -27.51 -5.78 0.87
CA VAL A 238 -27.57 -5.92 2.33
C VAL A 238 -28.13 -4.62 2.86
N ASP A 239 -29.05 -4.71 3.78
CA ASP A 239 -29.54 -3.57 4.54
C ASP A 239 -28.37 -2.93 5.32
N ILE A 240 -28.09 -1.67 5.00
CA ILE A 240 -27.05 -0.87 5.66
C ILE A 240 -27.61 0.07 6.72
N SER A 241 -28.92 0.02 6.98
CA SER A 241 -29.61 0.92 7.91
C SER A 241 -29.09 0.86 9.35
N ASN A 242 -28.44 -0.24 9.72
CA ASN A 242 -27.82 -0.42 11.03
C ASN A 242 -26.33 -0.11 11.10
N LYS A 243 -25.71 0.27 9.99
CA LYS A 243 -24.26 0.48 9.91
C LYS A 243 -23.81 1.84 10.45
N VAL A 244 -22.62 1.86 11.04
CA VAL A 244 -21.88 3.06 11.45
C VAL A 244 -20.78 3.30 10.44
N ILE A 245 -20.82 4.45 9.77
CA ILE A 245 -19.88 4.80 8.70
C ILE A 245 -19.07 6.03 9.10
N VAL A 246 -17.76 5.99 8.86
CA VAL A 246 -16.85 7.12 9.03
C VAL A 246 -16.49 7.68 7.66
N LEU A 247 -16.79 8.95 7.42
CA LEU A 247 -16.38 9.68 6.21
C LEU A 247 -15.17 10.55 6.54
N VAL A 248 -14.04 10.28 5.94
CA VAL A 248 -12.79 11.03 6.15
C VAL A 248 -12.54 11.93 4.94
N VAL A 249 -12.38 13.24 5.18
CA VAL A 249 -12.14 14.26 4.15
C VAL A 249 -10.75 14.82 4.33
N SER A 250 -9.80 14.43 3.47
CA SER A 250 -8.39 14.79 3.63
C SER A 250 -8.03 16.17 3.07
N SER A 251 -8.93 16.81 2.33
CA SER A 251 -8.68 18.12 1.72
C SER A 251 -9.68 19.18 2.20
N SER A 252 -9.17 20.37 2.49
CA SER A 252 -9.96 21.57 2.85
C SER A 252 -10.34 22.44 1.64
N ALA A 253 -10.09 21.98 0.40
CA ALA A 253 -10.54 22.69 -0.77
C ALA A 253 -12.06 22.66 -0.87
N GLU A 254 -12.69 23.81 -1.15
CA GLU A 254 -14.15 23.96 -1.18
C GLU A 254 -14.86 22.92 -2.04
N LYS A 255 -14.29 22.63 -3.21
CA LYS A 255 -14.77 21.60 -4.13
C LYS A 255 -14.87 20.22 -3.45
N HIS A 256 -13.86 19.85 -2.66
CA HIS A 256 -13.83 18.57 -1.93
C HIS A 256 -14.80 18.55 -0.76
N LEU A 257 -14.94 19.68 -0.06
CA LEU A 257 -15.91 19.81 1.03
C LEU A 257 -17.34 19.71 0.49
N ASN A 258 -17.64 20.32 -0.66
CA ASN A 258 -18.95 20.21 -1.32
C ASN A 258 -19.22 18.76 -1.79
N ARG A 259 -18.22 18.08 -2.36
CA ARG A 259 -18.30 16.64 -2.71
C ARG A 259 -18.59 15.80 -1.46
N ALA A 260 -17.84 16.02 -0.39
CA ALA A 260 -18.03 15.31 0.87
C ALA A 260 -19.43 15.53 1.43
N LYS A 261 -19.96 16.74 1.33
CA LYS A 261 -21.33 17.07 1.77
C LYS A 261 -22.39 16.35 0.94
N THR A 262 -22.22 16.27 -0.36
CA THR A 262 -23.13 15.50 -1.25
C THR A 262 -23.14 14.03 -0.88
N ILE A 263 -21.95 13.42 -0.67
CA ILE A 263 -21.82 12.03 -0.24
C ILE A 263 -22.45 11.84 1.15
N ALA A 264 -22.18 12.74 2.11
CA ALA A 264 -22.74 12.67 3.45
C ALA A 264 -24.28 12.70 3.44
N ASN A 265 -24.87 13.59 2.65
CA ASN A 265 -26.34 13.68 2.48
C ASN A 265 -26.94 12.42 1.86
N SER A 266 -26.20 11.74 0.99
CA SER A 266 -26.63 10.47 0.41
C SER A 266 -26.51 9.32 1.42
N LEU A 267 -25.42 9.27 2.18
CA LEU A 267 -25.16 8.22 3.18
C LEU A 267 -26.16 8.27 4.33
N VAL A 268 -26.40 9.44 4.90
CA VAL A 268 -27.23 9.59 6.13
C VAL A 268 -28.64 9.08 5.97
N LYS A 269 -29.16 9.05 4.73
CA LYS A 269 -30.51 8.53 4.42
C LYS A 269 -30.60 7.00 4.50
N ASN A 270 -29.47 6.31 4.49
CA ASN A 270 -29.40 4.87 4.30
C ASN A 270 -28.72 4.12 5.46
N ILE A 271 -28.09 4.83 6.40
CA ILE A 271 -27.26 4.23 7.47
C ILE A 271 -27.75 4.69 8.84
N LYS A 272 -27.34 3.95 9.89
CA LYS A 272 -27.65 4.29 11.28
C LYS A 272 -26.94 5.56 11.75
N GLN A 273 -25.66 5.65 11.48
CA GLN A 273 -24.81 6.74 11.98
C GLN A 273 -23.71 7.10 10.98
N LEU A 274 -23.58 8.39 10.72
CA LEU A 274 -22.45 8.98 9.99
C LEU A 274 -21.59 9.80 10.95
N VAL A 275 -20.27 9.57 10.93
CA VAL A 275 -19.28 10.42 11.58
C VAL A 275 -18.36 10.99 10.50
N ILE A 276 -18.11 12.30 10.53
CA ILE A 276 -17.25 12.97 9.55
C ILE A 276 -15.96 13.40 10.22
N LEU A 277 -14.82 13.06 9.62
CA LEU A 277 -13.50 13.52 10.03
C LEU A 277 -12.95 14.47 8.98
N THR A 278 -12.58 15.67 9.38
CA THR A 278 -11.98 16.68 8.51
C THR A 278 -10.56 17.00 8.95
N LYS A 279 -9.74 17.47 8.01
CA LYS A 279 -8.35 17.83 8.27
C LYS A 279 -8.22 19.12 9.08
N ASP A 280 -9.09 20.09 8.87
CA ASP A 280 -9.04 21.43 9.48
C ASP A 280 -10.33 21.72 10.27
N GLY A 281 -10.19 22.39 11.41
CA GLY A 281 -11.32 22.84 12.21
C GLY A 281 -12.27 23.82 11.50
N LYS A 282 -11.77 24.58 10.54
CA LYS A 282 -12.59 25.48 9.69
C LYS A 282 -13.59 24.73 8.84
N ASP A 283 -13.24 23.50 8.42
CA ASP A 283 -14.07 22.66 7.57
C ASP A 283 -15.35 22.20 8.27
N LEU A 284 -15.36 22.18 9.60
CA LEU A 284 -16.54 21.82 10.40
C LEU A 284 -17.76 22.69 10.08
N SER A 285 -17.55 23.91 9.61
CA SER A 285 -18.64 24.80 9.19
C SER A 285 -19.49 24.26 8.05
N TYR A 286 -18.92 23.38 7.20
CA TYR A 286 -19.62 22.70 6.11
C TYR A 286 -20.52 21.54 6.59
N PHE A 287 -20.26 21.02 7.79
CA PHE A 287 -20.84 19.77 8.30
C PHE A 287 -21.59 19.97 9.64
N LYS A 288 -22.15 21.18 9.87
CA LYS A 288 -22.83 21.54 11.14
C LYS A 288 -24.00 20.61 11.49
N GLU A 289 -24.64 20.03 10.47
CA GLU A 289 -25.77 19.11 10.62
C GLU A 289 -25.36 17.65 10.91
N PHE A 290 -24.05 17.35 10.93
CA PHE A 290 -23.51 16.01 11.12
C PHE A 290 -22.66 15.91 12.39
N HIS A 291 -22.39 14.69 12.84
CA HIS A 291 -21.32 14.43 13.81
C HIS A 291 -19.95 14.59 13.13
N ALA A 292 -19.37 15.79 13.23
CA ALA A 292 -18.11 16.09 12.56
C ALA A 292 -17.01 16.47 13.57
N HIS A 293 -15.81 16.00 13.32
CA HIS A 293 -14.61 16.27 14.12
C HIS A 293 -13.44 16.66 13.24
N SER A 294 -12.60 17.56 13.74
CA SER A 294 -11.33 17.91 13.11
C SER A 294 -10.21 17.05 13.69
N VAL A 295 -9.39 16.47 12.82
CA VAL A 295 -8.33 15.53 13.18
C VAL A 295 -7.09 15.82 12.34
N ASN A 296 -5.92 15.85 12.95
CA ASN A 296 -4.67 15.83 12.19
C ASN A 296 -4.50 14.44 11.56
N LEU A 297 -4.94 14.29 10.31
CA LEU A 297 -4.96 13.02 9.59
C LEU A 297 -3.57 12.46 9.27
N SER A 298 -2.51 13.28 9.35
CA SER A 298 -1.12 12.85 9.15
C SER A 298 -0.43 12.41 10.46
N ASN A 299 -1.13 12.52 11.60
CA ASN A 299 -0.60 12.11 12.89
C ASN A 299 -1.25 10.81 13.37
N GLU A 300 -0.42 9.78 13.56
CA GLU A 300 -0.84 8.44 13.92
C GLU A 300 -1.65 8.38 15.22
N GLU A 301 -1.18 9.06 16.27
CA GLU A 301 -1.82 9.03 17.58
C GLU A 301 -3.20 9.72 17.58
N THR A 302 -3.32 10.86 16.83
CA THR A 302 -4.58 11.56 16.75
C THR A 302 -5.62 10.80 15.96
N VAL A 303 -5.21 10.14 14.87
CA VAL A 303 -6.10 9.28 14.08
C VAL A 303 -6.56 8.10 14.94
N LYS A 304 -5.63 7.38 15.55
CA LYS A 304 -5.95 6.26 16.43
C LYS A 304 -6.93 6.66 17.54
N ARG A 305 -6.61 7.70 18.30
CA ARG A 305 -7.48 8.19 19.40
C ARG A 305 -8.88 8.53 18.91
N MET A 306 -9.02 9.10 17.71
CA MET A 306 -10.35 9.43 17.18
C MET A 306 -11.13 8.16 16.83
N PHE A 307 -10.49 7.15 16.24
CA PHE A 307 -11.14 5.86 15.97
C PHE A 307 -11.53 5.15 17.27
N ASP A 308 -10.68 5.20 18.32
CA ASP A 308 -11.01 4.69 19.66
C ASP A 308 -12.29 5.38 20.20
N VAL A 309 -12.37 6.70 20.17
CA VAL A 309 -13.55 7.48 20.62
C VAL A 309 -14.81 7.10 19.83
N ILE A 310 -14.71 6.98 18.50
CA ILE A 310 -15.86 6.60 17.66
C ILE A 310 -16.33 5.20 18.01
N SER A 311 -15.40 4.26 18.11
CA SER A 311 -15.70 2.85 18.44
C SER A 311 -16.33 2.70 19.83
N GLU A 312 -15.86 3.45 20.82
CA GLU A 312 -16.45 3.47 22.17
C GLU A 312 -17.85 4.07 22.18
N LYS A 313 -18.06 5.17 21.44
CA LYS A 313 -19.37 5.86 21.42
C LYS A 313 -20.44 5.08 20.67
N PHE A 314 -20.10 4.43 19.55
CA PHE A 314 -21.07 3.79 18.67
C PHE A 314 -21.01 2.26 18.68
N SER A 315 -20.08 1.67 19.46
CA SER A 315 -19.88 0.23 19.66
C SER A 315 -19.40 -0.55 18.43
N ALA A 316 -19.33 0.07 17.26
CA ALA A 316 -18.83 -0.55 16.02
C ALA A 316 -18.43 0.51 14.99
N ILE A 317 -17.57 0.13 14.05
CA ILE A 317 -17.32 0.82 12.81
C ILE A 317 -17.47 -0.20 11.69
N ASP A 318 -18.50 -0.05 10.86
CA ASP A 318 -18.82 -1.02 9.80
C ASP A 318 -18.23 -0.64 8.44
N GLY A 319 -17.96 0.65 8.25
CA GLY A 319 -17.36 1.14 7.01
C GLY A 319 -16.63 2.46 7.18
N VAL A 320 -15.62 2.65 6.36
CA VAL A 320 -14.86 3.90 6.29
C VAL A 320 -14.73 4.33 4.83
N VAL A 321 -15.04 5.58 4.57
CA VAL A 321 -14.90 6.21 3.25
C VAL A 321 -13.88 7.32 3.36
N LEU A 322 -12.73 7.19 2.69
CA LEU A 322 -11.70 8.22 2.61
C LEU A 322 -11.82 8.94 1.27
N LEU A 323 -12.03 10.24 1.32
CA LEU A 323 -11.93 11.11 0.15
C LEU A 323 -10.54 11.75 0.16
N THR A 324 -9.69 11.36 -0.78
CA THR A 324 -8.41 12.02 -0.99
C THR A 324 -8.63 13.36 -1.69
N GLY A 325 -7.70 14.29 -1.53
CA GLY A 325 -7.77 15.58 -2.22
C GLY A 325 -7.44 15.50 -3.71
N GLU A 326 -7.39 16.65 -4.35
CA GLU A 326 -6.87 16.81 -5.70
C GLU A 326 -5.52 17.54 -5.67
N HIS A 327 -4.67 17.16 -6.59
CA HIS A 327 -3.44 17.85 -6.90
C HIS A 327 -3.64 18.75 -8.12
N ASP A 328 -3.03 19.93 -8.12
CA ASP A 328 -3.00 20.74 -9.33
C ASP A 328 -1.99 20.15 -10.33
N TYR A 329 -2.51 19.36 -11.25
CA TYR A 329 -1.73 18.69 -12.29
C TYR A 329 -1.14 19.64 -13.35
N ASN A 330 -1.51 20.93 -13.33
CA ASN A 330 -0.91 21.94 -14.21
C ASN A 330 0.46 22.41 -13.69
N VAL A 331 0.73 22.23 -12.40
CA VAL A 331 2.04 22.55 -11.82
C VAL A 331 3.08 21.55 -12.32
N GLU A 332 4.18 22.07 -12.87
CA GLU A 332 5.30 21.24 -13.32
C GLU A 332 6.01 20.57 -12.14
N LEU A 333 6.40 19.31 -12.30
CA LEU A 333 7.10 18.55 -11.24
C LEU A 333 8.41 19.24 -10.82
N LYS A 334 9.13 19.81 -11.78
CA LYS A 334 10.38 20.54 -11.53
C LYS A 334 10.20 21.83 -10.73
N SER A 335 8.99 22.38 -10.65
CA SER A 335 8.68 23.59 -9.89
C SER A 335 8.14 23.31 -8.48
N LEU A 336 7.90 22.06 -8.13
CA LEU A 336 7.45 21.67 -6.79
C LEU A 336 8.57 21.89 -5.76
N ASP A 337 8.26 22.61 -4.70
CA ASP A 337 9.14 22.70 -3.55
C ASP A 337 8.99 21.49 -2.60
N ARG A 338 9.86 21.41 -1.59
CA ARG A 338 9.87 20.30 -0.64
C ARG A 338 8.55 20.16 0.11
N LYS A 339 7.96 21.27 0.54
CA LYS A 339 6.72 21.26 1.32
C LYS A 339 5.54 20.80 0.47
N GLN A 340 5.49 21.23 -0.80
CA GLN A 340 4.46 20.81 -1.74
C GLN A 340 4.54 19.31 -2.01
N TRP A 341 5.73 18.80 -2.29
CA TRP A 341 5.93 17.36 -2.52
C TRP A 341 5.60 16.52 -1.29
N ASP A 342 6.12 16.89 -0.10
CA ASP A 342 5.87 16.16 1.13
C ASP A 342 4.38 16.14 1.47
N ARG A 343 3.65 17.24 1.22
CA ARG A 343 2.20 17.29 1.38
C ARG A 343 1.47 16.30 0.47
N LEU A 344 1.89 16.15 -0.78
CA LEU A 344 1.31 15.17 -1.71
C LEU A 344 1.57 13.74 -1.23
N VAL A 345 2.78 13.45 -0.76
CA VAL A 345 3.13 12.13 -0.20
C VAL A 345 2.32 11.84 1.06
N GLU A 346 2.14 12.82 1.94
CA GLU A 346 1.29 12.67 3.13
C GLU A 346 -0.16 12.36 2.74
N GLU A 347 -0.73 13.15 1.85
CA GLU A 347 -2.14 13.07 1.48
C GLU A 347 -2.48 11.77 0.74
N TYR A 348 -1.61 11.32 -0.16
CA TYR A 348 -1.91 10.17 -1.02
C TYR A 348 -1.29 8.85 -0.58
N LEU A 349 -0.40 8.85 0.42
CA LEU A 349 0.23 7.63 0.90
C LEU A 349 0.14 7.47 2.42
N LEU A 350 0.49 8.51 3.20
CA LEU A 350 0.46 8.40 4.65
C LEU A 350 -0.97 8.36 5.19
N VAL A 351 -1.82 9.31 4.79
CA VAL A 351 -3.23 9.35 5.24
C VAL A 351 -3.99 8.08 4.86
N PRO A 352 -3.96 7.60 3.60
CA PRO A 352 -4.56 6.31 3.26
C PRO A 352 -4.05 5.13 4.10
N ALA A 353 -2.76 5.08 4.39
CA ALA A 353 -2.19 4.01 5.21
C ALA A 353 -2.68 4.06 6.66
N LEU A 354 -2.69 5.23 7.29
CA LEU A 354 -3.18 5.41 8.67
C LEU A 354 -4.66 5.10 8.78
N ILE A 355 -5.47 5.63 7.87
CA ILE A 355 -6.92 5.38 7.87
C ILE A 355 -7.23 3.90 7.61
N THR A 356 -6.55 3.26 6.66
CA THR A 356 -6.73 1.83 6.40
C THR A 356 -6.40 0.98 7.62
N ARG A 357 -5.27 1.26 8.28
CA ARG A 357 -4.84 0.54 9.48
C ARG A 357 -5.85 0.67 10.61
N GLU A 358 -6.24 1.90 10.95
CA GLU A 358 -7.18 2.13 12.05
C GLU A 358 -8.57 1.59 11.72
N SER A 359 -9.00 1.71 10.46
CA SER A 359 -10.27 1.09 10.02
C SER A 359 -10.26 -0.42 10.24
N ALA A 360 -9.26 -1.12 9.72
CA ALA A 360 -9.18 -2.56 9.88
C ALA A 360 -9.08 -2.98 11.36
N THR A 361 -8.32 -2.24 12.17
CA THR A 361 -8.14 -2.51 13.59
C THR A 361 -9.47 -2.39 14.36
N HIS A 362 -10.26 -1.36 14.06
CA HIS A 362 -11.52 -1.10 14.77
C HIS A 362 -12.75 -1.86 14.21
N MET A 363 -12.60 -2.47 13.02
CA MET A 363 -13.55 -3.46 12.49
C MET A 363 -13.32 -4.85 13.08
N ALA A 364 -12.20 -5.07 13.76
CA ALA A 364 -11.84 -6.33 14.42
C ALA A 364 -12.08 -6.26 15.95
N PRO A 365 -12.17 -7.39 16.64
CA PRO A 365 -12.24 -7.41 18.11
C PRO A 365 -11.03 -6.74 18.77
N LYS A 366 -11.22 -6.17 19.95
CA LYS A 366 -10.13 -5.58 20.73
C LYS A 366 -9.00 -6.61 20.94
N GLY A 367 -7.77 -6.19 20.75
CA GLY A 367 -6.58 -7.04 20.86
C GLY A 367 -6.12 -7.71 19.55
N ALA A 368 -6.88 -7.59 18.45
CA ALA A 368 -6.53 -8.21 17.19
C ALA A 368 -5.15 -7.83 16.64
N VAL A 369 -4.65 -6.64 16.96
CA VAL A 369 -3.29 -6.21 16.55
C VAL A 369 -2.22 -7.06 17.26
N SER A 370 -2.43 -7.36 18.55
CA SER A 370 -1.51 -8.20 19.33
C SER A 370 -1.71 -9.68 19.08
N GLU A 371 -2.93 -10.07 18.69
CA GLU A 371 -3.31 -11.44 18.37
C GLU A 371 -4.04 -11.48 17.00
N PRO A 372 -3.28 -11.56 15.90
CA PRO A 372 -3.83 -11.47 14.55
C PRO A 372 -4.88 -12.52 14.20
N SER A 373 -4.93 -13.64 14.92
CA SER A 373 -5.97 -14.66 14.77
C SER A 373 -7.39 -14.13 15.02
N LEU A 374 -7.53 -13.08 15.86
CA LEU A 374 -8.80 -12.42 16.16
C LEU A 374 -9.39 -11.65 14.98
N PHE A 375 -8.60 -11.33 13.95
CA PHE A 375 -9.15 -10.75 12.73
C PHE A 375 -10.03 -11.71 11.93
N LYS A 376 -9.91 -13.00 12.18
CA LYS A 376 -10.65 -14.01 11.42
C LYS A 376 -12.18 -13.79 11.57
N GLY A 377 -12.84 -13.63 10.43
CA GLY A 377 -14.27 -13.38 10.36
C GLY A 377 -14.70 -11.93 10.66
N SER A 378 -13.75 -11.03 10.97
CA SER A 378 -14.06 -9.58 11.06
C SER A 378 -14.54 -9.05 9.73
N LYS A 379 -15.57 -8.21 9.75
CA LYS A 379 -16.26 -7.70 8.55
C LYS A 379 -16.18 -6.19 8.50
N GLY A 380 -16.19 -5.66 7.28
CA GLY A 380 -16.25 -4.22 7.06
C GLY A 380 -15.80 -3.81 5.66
N SER A 381 -16.04 -2.55 5.32
CA SER A 381 -15.68 -1.99 4.04
C SER A 381 -14.83 -0.73 4.20
N ILE A 382 -13.67 -0.69 3.58
CA ILE A 382 -12.81 0.49 3.49
C ILE A 382 -12.86 0.97 2.05
N ILE A 383 -13.29 2.20 1.81
CA ILE A 383 -13.41 2.76 0.46
C ILE A 383 -12.49 3.97 0.37
N ILE A 384 -11.53 3.91 -0.54
CA ILE A 384 -10.67 5.05 -0.88
C ILE A 384 -11.17 5.61 -2.19
N VAL A 385 -11.65 6.84 -2.17
CA VAL A 385 -11.91 7.63 -3.37
C VAL A 385 -10.62 8.38 -3.67
N GLY A 386 -9.88 7.89 -4.64
CA GLY A 386 -8.57 8.41 -5.02
C GLY A 386 -8.66 9.72 -5.81
N PRO A 387 -7.51 10.31 -6.16
CA PRO A 387 -7.48 11.54 -6.92
C PRO A 387 -8.11 11.35 -8.30
N ASP A 388 -8.86 12.35 -8.73
CA ASP A 388 -9.44 12.36 -10.06
C ASP A 388 -8.35 12.44 -11.13
N SER A 389 -8.61 11.95 -12.32
CA SER A 389 -7.74 12.11 -13.48
C SER A 389 -8.50 12.83 -14.59
N PRO A 390 -7.94 13.89 -15.18
CA PRO A 390 -8.58 14.56 -16.28
C PRO A 390 -8.59 13.65 -17.53
N ILE A 391 -9.75 13.55 -18.17
CA ILE A 391 -9.99 12.73 -19.36
C ILE A 391 -10.57 13.63 -20.45
N GLY A 392 -10.15 13.43 -21.68
CA GLY A 392 -10.68 14.15 -22.85
C GLY A 392 -9.58 14.53 -23.84
N ASP A 393 -9.99 14.84 -25.07
CA ASP A 393 -9.06 15.12 -26.16
C ASP A 393 -8.31 16.46 -25.98
N LYS A 394 -8.91 17.39 -25.23
CA LYS A 394 -8.32 18.69 -24.91
C LYS A 394 -7.30 18.65 -23.78
N ILE A 395 -7.21 17.53 -23.06
CA ILE A 395 -6.28 17.39 -21.94
C ILE A 395 -4.91 16.97 -22.46
N SER A 396 -3.89 17.75 -22.13
CA SER A 396 -2.52 17.46 -22.54
C SER A 396 -2.00 16.15 -21.92
N GLY A 397 -1.17 15.43 -22.66
CA GLY A 397 -0.58 14.18 -22.18
C GLY A 397 0.24 14.34 -20.89
N VAL A 398 0.90 15.49 -20.72
CA VAL A 398 1.68 15.79 -19.51
C VAL A 398 0.80 15.94 -18.27
N VAL A 399 -0.35 16.62 -18.36
CA VAL A 399 -1.29 16.77 -17.26
C VAL A 399 -1.86 15.41 -16.85
N ARG A 400 -2.22 14.60 -17.84
CA ARG A 400 -2.69 13.23 -17.61
C ARG A 400 -1.60 12.38 -16.92
N ALA A 401 -0.37 12.41 -17.41
CA ALA A 401 0.72 11.65 -16.82
C ALA A 401 1.01 12.05 -15.36
N ARG A 402 0.98 13.34 -15.03
CA ARG A 402 1.12 13.83 -13.67
C ARG A 402 -0.01 13.32 -12.75
N SER A 403 -1.25 13.32 -13.24
CA SER A 403 -2.40 12.83 -12.45
C SER A 403 -2.29 11.33 -12.11
N GLU A 404 -1.57 10.55 -12.88
CA GLU A 404 -1.41 9.12 -12.67
C GLU A 404 -0.34 8.76 -11.62
N ILE A 405 0.51 9.68 -11.16
CA ILE A 405 1.60 9.37 -10.22
C ILE A 405 1.06 8.73 -8.94
N PHE A 406 0.14 9.39 -8.23
CA PHE A 406 -0.41 8.87 -6.98
C PHE A 406 -1.51 7.83 -7.19
N ARG A 407 -2.21 7.85 -8.31
CA ARG A 407 -3.11 6.76 -8.72
C ARG A 407 -2.31 5.46 -8.93
N GLY A 408 -1.11 5.57 -9.50
CA GLY A 408 -0.15 4.46 -9.62
C GLY A 408 0.38 3.94 -8.28
N ALA A 409 0.37 4.75 -7.23
CA ALA A 409 0.68 4.32 -5.86
C ALA A 409 -0.50 3.58 -5.21
N LEU A 410 -1.71 4.11 -5.35
CA LEU A 410 -2.90 3.59 -4.67
C LEU A 410 -3.35 2.23 -5.23
N ARG A 411 -3.13 1.93 -6.51
CA ARG A 411 -3.49 0.64 -7.09
C ARG A 411 -2.77 -0.54 -6.42
N PRO A 412 -1.42 -0.60 -6.38
CA PRO A 412 -0.72 -1.67 -5.68
C PRO A 412 -0.93 -1.63 -4.16
N PHE A 413 -1.15 -0.44 -3.57
CA PHE A 413 -1.56 -0.31 -2.18
C PHE A 413 -2.84 -1.11 -1.92
N ASN A 414 -3.90 -0.83 -2.68
CA ASN A 414 -5.19 -1.50 -2.54
C ASN A 414 -5.09 -3.02 -2.75
N ALA A 415 -4.36 -3.44 -3.77
CA ALA A 415 -4.17 -4.86 -4.07
C ALA A 415 -3.43 -5.60 -2.95
N THR A 416 -2.37 -5.00 -2.41
CA THR A 416 -1.56 -5.60 -1.34
C THR A 416 -2.34 -5.69 -0.04
N VAL A 417 -3.03 -4.60 0.35
CA VAL A 417 -3.88 -4.59 1.55
C VAL A 417 -4.96 -5.66 1.47
N ASN A 418 -5.68 -5.76 0.36
CA ASN A 418 -6.72 -6.79 0.20
C ASN A 418 -6.15 -8.22 0.27
N GLN A 419 -4.97 -8.45 -0.27
CA GLN A 419 -4.32 -9.75 -0.15
C GLN A 419 -3.95 -10.06 1.30
N GLU A 420 -3.44 -9.09 2.04
CA GLU A 420 -3.10 -9.27 3.45
C GLU A 420 -4.36 -9.50 4.30
N LEU A 421 -5.40 -8.70 4.13
CA LEU A 421 -6.67 -8.83 4.83
C LEU A 421 -7.33 -10.19 4.60
N ARG A 422 -7.34 -10.68 3.36
CA ARG A 422 -8.01 -11.92 3.00
C ARG A 422 -7.15 -13.16 3.26
N ASP A 423 -5.93 -13.18 2.71
CA ASP A 423 -5.15 -14.40 2.60
C ASP A 423 -4.22 -14.61 3.80
N VAL A 424 -3.86 -13.54 4.50
CA VAL A 424 -2.94 -13.60 5.63
C VAL A 424 -3.70 -13.62 6.95
N ILE A 425 -4.49 -12.59 7.23
CA ILE A 425 -5.25 -12.49 8.48
C ILE A 425 -6.67 -13.08 8.42
N ARG A 426 -7.09 -13.54 7.23
CA ARG A 426 -8.35 -14.25 6.98
C ARG A 426 -9.60 -13.49 7.45
N SER A 427 -9.57 -12.16 7.32
CA SER A 427 -10.73 -11.32 7.59
C SER A 427 -11.68 -11.27 6.38
N GLU A 428 -12.90 -10.82 6.61
CA GLU A 428 -13.88 -10.47 5.58
C GLU A 428 -13.91 -8.95 5.35
N ILE A 429 -12.98 -8.20 5.95
CA ILE A 429 -12.79 -6.78 5.64
C ILE A 429 -12.28 -6.65 4.21
N ARG A 430 -12.85 -5.69 3.46
CA ARG A 430 -12.48 -5.43 2.06
C ARG A 430 -12.14 -3.96 1.86
N GLN A 431 -11.08 -3.71 1.11
CA GLN A 431 -10.71 -2.36 0.69
C GLN A 431 -11.03 -2.18 -0.79
N TYR A 432 -11.68 -1.08 -1.11
CA TYR A 432 -12.06 -0.69 -2.47
C TYR A 432 -11.35 0.61 -2.84
N LEU A 433 -10.90 0.70 -4.08
CA LEU A 433 -10.31 1.90 -4.63
C LEU A 433 -11.20 2.41 -5.78
N LEU A 434 -11.81 3.57 -5.59
CA LEU A 434 -12.60 4.26 -6.60
C LEU A 434 -11.73 5.35 -7.24
N LEU A 435 -11.46 5.22 -8.53
CA LEU A 435 -10.66 6.17 -9.31
C LEU A 435 -11.55 6.82 -10.37
N ALA A 436 -12.06 7.99 -10.06
CA ALA A 436 -12.89 8.75 -10.99
C ALA A 436 -12.05 9.42 -12.09
N GLY A 437 -12.69 9.68 -13.23
CA GLY A 437 -12.13 10.49 -14.31
C GLY A 437 -13.01 11.72 -14.55
N ASN A 438 -12.38 12.85 -14.79
CA ASN A 438 -13.06 14.12 -15.10
C ASN A 438 -13.09 14.31 -16.61
N ILE A 439 -14.26 14.22 -17.25
CA ILE A 439 -14.38 14.42 -18.68
C ILE A 439 -14.13 15.89 -19.01
N GLU A 440 -13.17 16.15 -19.89
CA GLU A 440 -12.76 17.49 -20.33
C GLU A 440 -12.38 18.46 -19.20
N GLY A 441 -11.94 17.93 -18.03
CA GLY A 441 -11.60 18.75 -16.86
C GLY A 441 -12.78 19.24 -16.05
N GLY A 442 -14.00 18.76 -16.38
CA GLY A 442 -15.20 19.00 -15.57
C GLY A 442 -15.20 18.24 -14.25
N GLU A 443 -16.20 18.53 -13.40
CA GLU A 443 -16.41 17.79 -12.17
C GLU A 443 -16.86 16.36 -12.45
N PRO A 444 -16.37 15.35 -11.70
CA PRO A 444 -16.94 14.03 -11.74
C PRO A 444 -18.41 14.09 -11.26
N ASP A 445 -19.21 13.21 -11.80
CA ASP A 445 -20.60 13.03 -11.38
C ASP A 445 -20.65 12.58 -9.91
N GLN A 446 -21.00 13.49 -9.02
CA GLN A 446 -21.03 13.29 -7.57
C GLN A 446 -22.10 12.26 -7.15
N ASP A 447 -23.23 12.25 -7.84
CA ASP A 447 -24.31 11.28 -7.58
C ASP A 447 -23.87 9.89 -7.96
N LYS A 448 -23.13 9.75 -9.04
CA LYS A 448 -22.57 8.47 -9.46
C LYS A 448 -21.53 7.95 -8.44
N ILE A 449 -20.67 8.81 -7.93
CA ILE A 449 -19.70 8.44 -6.88
C ILE A 449 -20.46 8.01 -5.62
N SER A 450 -21.46 8.78 -5.18
CA SER A 450 -22.29 8.45 -4.01
C SER A 450 -23.00 7.10 -4.19
N ASN A 451 -23.57 6.85 -5.34
CA ASN A 451 -24.22 5.58 -5.66
C ASN A 451 -23.25 4.40 -5.68
N MET A 452 -22.04 4.60 -6.18
CA MET A 452 -21.00 3.57 -6.13
C MET A 452 -20.59 3.26 -4.69
N ILE A 453 -20.41 4.28 -3.84
CA ILE A 453 -20.11 4.10 -2.41
C ILE A 453 -21.22 3.31 -1.72
N LEU A 454 -22.48 3.71 -1.91
CA LEU A 454 -23.62 2.99 -1.35
C LEU A 454 -23.68 1.55 -1.84
N SER A 455 -23.45 1.32 -3.13
CA SER A 455 -23.40 -0.02 -3.70
C SER A 455 -22.33 -0.90 -3.08
N VAL A 456 -21.14 -0.35 -2.84
CA VAL A 456 -20.03 -1.07 -2.17
C VAL A 456 -20.38 -1.39 -0.72
N LEU A 457 -20.95 -0.44 0.02
CA LEU A 457 -21.35 -0.63 1.42
C LEU A 457 -22.49 -1.65 1.57
N SER A 458 -23.33 -1.77 0.55
CA SER A 458 -24.48 -2.71 0.53
C SER A 458 -24.17 -4.06 -0.10
N GLN A 459 -22.92 -4.31 -0.54
CA GLN A 459 -22.52 -5.64 -0.99
C GLN A 459 -22.59 -6.63 0.18
N SER A 460 -23.23 -7.77 -0.05
CA SER A 460 -23.30 -8.82 0.95
C SER A 460 -21.89 -9.29 1.32
N ASP A 461 -21.63 -9.41 2.60
CA ASP A 461 -20.47 -10.12 3.17
C ASP A 461 -20.59 -11.59 2.82
N GLY A 462 -20.78 -11.92 1.66
CA GLY A 462 -21.18 -13.25 1.40
C GLY A 462 -20.63 -13.86 0.17
N GLY A 463 -19.95 -14.71 0.47
CA GLY A 463 -19.88 -15.87 -0.33
C GLY A 463 -18.61 -16.02 -1.10
N ASN A 464 -17.85 -16.86 -0.54
CA ASN A 464 -17.09 -17.81 -1.36
C ASN A 464 -17.66 -17.88 -2.76
N ASN A 465 -16.97 -17.26 -3.68
CA ASN A 465 -16.86 -17.84 -5.01
C ASN A 465 -15.64 -17.25 -5.71
N GLN A 466 -14.60 -18.08 -5.68
CA GLN A 466 -13.52 -18.33 -6.63
C GLN A 466 -12.50 -17.23 -6.87
#